data_d8b5921e47ccacd802e0662dfd9c6e1d
#
_entry.id   d8b5921e47ccacd802e0662dfd9c6e1d
#
_cell.length_a   1.000
_cell.length_b   1.000
_cell.length_c   1.000
_cell.angle_alpha   90.00
_cell.angle_beta   90.00
_cell.angle_gamma   90.00
#
_symmetry.space_group_name_H-M   'P 1'
#
loop_
_entity.id
_entity.type
_entity.pdbx_description
1 polymer ?
#
loop_
_entity_poly.entity_id
_entity_poly.type
_entity_poly.pdbx_seq_one_letter_code
_entity_poly.pdbx_strand_id
1 'polypeptide(L)'
;VYCVASAVAACVASNPNMDVLAKQVQPVKLEEKAQQTITADDFIKQYLSTKEIVKDSTNKDVEKYTLITKADEKNYSFVLAGNQLFKVLTKENQDQIKTAYETAYANAGMKKAEGCTLSAYEIVVAEANTLILNAKTALDTSLKDAQSLDSTIFTADSYAALKTVMDESSLLVQSTTSTLEQFTQELVKLDNAKKALINVSGLKAIVDQSSTYVKDSYTNKSYTAYEASLNEAKQVLENGASTVEDIEKAQSALNAAAASLVKKADFSKLNEKVQEASEVLESNKDMLEEESYNNFKKELDDCSLVLSNDESTQAKVDETLAHLNAYLDDNTNFVYKVVTLEEKVAPKVETSNELLVQTPVVQEQPQVVAPTVETKNVEAAKLETAVKQEVTSTAANNFIKTYLTSANGNIFTSANNLNYQKILSAMPSWVKLSATDKNAVNAELVNKVGKKYQRLLQEAQKFSMNAGKYTPVNTSTNTNVTIYSWLCMMSLGALAFALKRLRKQD
;
A
#
# COMPACT_ATOMS: atom_id res chain seq x y z
N VAL A 1 5.67 -37.84 19.72
CA VAL A 1 6.74 -38.83 19.39
C VAL A 1 6.22 -39.92 18.47
N TYR A 2 4.95 -40.37 18.57
CA TYR A 2 4.36 -41.44 17.74
C TYR A 2 4.12 -41.07 16.26
N CYS A 3 3.95 -39.77 15.93
CA CYS A 3 3.61 -39.34 14.55
C CYS A 3 4.80 -39.33 13.59
N VAL A 4 6.03 -39.17 14.08
CA VAL A 4 7.21 -38.97 13.22
C VAL A 4 7.65 -40.28 12.56
N ALA A 5 7.64 -41.37 13.31
CA ALA A 5 8.03 -42.68 12.77
C ALA A 5 7.06 -43.22 11.71
N SER A 6 5.75 -42.94 11.84
CA SER A 6 4.75 -43.31 10.84
C SER A 6 4.87 -42.53 9.54
N ALA A 7 5.16 -41.22 9.65
CA ALA A 7 5.34 -40.39 8.48
C ALA A 7 6.62 -40.73 7.70
N VAL A 8 7.72 -41.05 8.41
CA VAL A 8 8.97 -41.48 7.79
C VAL A 8 8.85 -42.80 7.05
N ALA A 9 8.19 -43.79 7.67
CA ALA A 9 7.99 -45.09 7.03
C ALA A 9 7.09 -45.01 5.77
N ALA A 10 6.05 -44.19 5.79
CA ALA A 10 5.18 -43.96 4.65
C ALA A 10 5.87 -43.19 3.52
N CYS A 11 6.70 -42.18 3.85
CA CYS A 11 7.47 -41.41 2.86
C CYS A 11 8.57 -42.26 2.19
N VAL A 12 9.24 -43.14 2.93
CA VAL A 12 10.29 -44.00 2.38
C VAL A 12 9.73 -45.04 1.40
N ALA A 13 8.55 -45.58 1.66
CA ALA A 13 7.92 -46.57 0.81
C ALA A 13 7.36 -45.99 -0.51
N SER A 14 7.11 -44.70 -0.58
CA SER A 14 6.46 -44.04 -1.72
C SER A 14 7.36 -43.10 -2.56
N ASN A 15 8.63 -42.89 -2.20
CA ASN A 15 9.49 -41.92 -2.87
C ASN A 15 10.68 -42.59 -3.61
N PRO A 16 10.61 -42.76 -4.96
CA PRO A 16 11.67 -43.36 -5.77
C PRO A 16 13.00 -42.54 -5.76
N ASN A 17 13.00 -41.32 -5.27
CA ASN A 17 14.19 -40.47 -5.20
C ASN A 17 15.10 -40.75 -3.98
N MET A 18 14.66 -41.54 -3.00
CA MET A 18 15.45 -41.85 -1.81
C MET A 18 16.72 -42.67 -2.13
N ASP A 19 16.65 -43.52 -3.15
CA ASP A 19 17.83 -44.28 -3.62
C ASP A 19 18.90 -43.40 -4.29
N VAL A 20 18.50 -42.22 -4.82
CA VAL A 20 19.39 -41.29 -5.47
C VAL A 20 20.14 -40.49 -4.41
N LEU A 21 19.48 -40.03 -3.32
CA LEU A 21 20.10 -39.30 -2.22
C LEU A 21 21.11 -40.18 -1.43
N ALA A 22 20.81 -41.46 -1.26
CA ALA A 22 21.71 -42.41 -0.59
C ALA A 22 23.04 -42.66 -1.38
N LYS A 23 23.10 -42.34 -2.66
CA LYS A 23 24.30 -42.50 -3.50
C LYS A 23 25.26 -41.30 -3.44
N GLN A 24 24.95 -40.25 -2.67
CA GLN A 24 25.52 -38.91 -2.87
C GLN A 24 26.51 -38.44 -1.82
N VAL A 25 26.64 -39.09 -0.70
CA VAL A 25 27.79 -38.85 0.21
C VAL A 25 29.03 -39.37 -0.49
N GLN A 26 29.98 -38.48 -0.77
CA GLN A 26 31.24 -38.87 -1.43
C GLN A 26 31.83 -40.10 -0.74
N PRO A 27 32.18 -41.16 -1.46
CA PRO A 27 32.70 -42.36 -0.84
C PRO A 27 34.05 -41.98 -0.19
N VAL A 28 34.10 -42.07 1.12
CA VAL A 28 35.40 -42.18 1.80
C VAL A 28 36.03 -43.44 1.20
N LYS A 29 37.06 -43.27 0.37
CA LYS A 29 37.84 -44.37 -0.15
C LYS A 29 38.53 -45.08 1.04
N LEU A 30 37.85 -46.03 1.66
CA LEU A 30 38.49 -47.05 2.46
C LEU A 30 39.25 -47.95 1.49
N GLU A 31 40.55 -48.10 1.67
CA GLU A 31 41.27 -49.10 0.89
C GLU A 31 40.64 -50.48 1.08
N GLU A 32 40.35 -51.18 0.01
CA GLU A 32 39.61 -52.46 -0.02
C GLU A 32 40.13 -53.51 1.01
N LYS A 33 41.41 -53.43 1.43
CA LYS A 33 42.02 -54.24 2.45
C LYS A 33 41.59 -53.94 3.88
N ALA A 34 41.23 -52.69 4.20
CA ALA A 34 40.77 -52.27 5.53
C ALA A 34 39.29 -52.60 5.78
N GLN A 35 38.50 -52.78 4.70
CA GLN A 35 37.04 -53.00 4.78
C GLN A 35 36.66 -54.39 5.27
N GLN A 36 37.53 -55.40 5.07
CA GLN A 36 37.26 -56.79 5.48
C GLN A 36 37.64 -57.11 6.96
N THR A 37 38.31 -56.19 7.67
CA THR A 37 38.85 -56.48 9.01
C THR A 37 38.14 -55.70 10.15
N ILE A 38 37.26 -54.77 9.85
CA ILE A 38 36.55 -54.00 10.89
C ILE A 38 35.43 -54.84 11.49
N THR A 39 35.41 -54.96 12.80
CA THR A 39 34.33 -55.65 13.51
C THR A 39 33.06 -54.80 13.55
N ALA A 40 31.87 -55.43 13.77
CA ALA A 40 30.64 -54.68 13.93
C ALA A 40 30.70 -53.70 15.08
N ASP A 41 31.29 -54.06 16.21
CA ASP A 41 31.45 -53.19 17.38
C ASP A 41 32.37 -51.99 17.12
N ASP A 42 33.48 -52.18 16.44
CA ASP A 42 34.38 -51.09 16.09
C ASP A 42 33.73 -50.14 15.06
N PHE A 43 32.99 -50.71 14.12
CA PHE A 43 32.24 -49.93 13.15
C PHE A 43 31.14 -49.06 13.82
N ILE A 44 30.41 -49.65 14.76
CA ILE A 44 29.37 -48.93 15.54
C ILE A 44 30.04 -47.78 16.32
N LYS A 45 31.12 -48.04 17.03
CA LYS A 45 31.84 -47.00 17.81
C LYS A 45 32.35 -45.87 16.91
N GLN A 46 32.88 -46.20 15.75
CA GLN A 46 33.56 -45.24 14.88
C GLN A 46 32.60 -44.43 14.04
N TYR A 47 31.49 -45.02 13.55
CA TYR A 47 30.64 -44.43 12.54
C TYR A 47 29.18 -44.24 12.92
N LEU A 48 28.72 -44.90 13.99
CA LEU A 48 27.30 -44.95 14.32
C LEU A 48 27.02 -44.55 15.79
N SER A 49 28.02 -44.06 16.50
CA SER A 49 27.87 -43.66 17.92
C SER A 49 28.33 -42.23 18.15
N THR A 50 27.70 -41.55 19.09
CA THR A 50 28.22 -40.34 19.70
C THR A 50 29.24 -40.70 20.78
N LYS A 51 30.34 -39.93 20.86
CA LYS A 51 31.41 -40.12 21.84
C LYS A 51 31.32 -39.04 22.89
N GLU A 52 31.32 -39.42 24.16
CA GLU A 52 31.39 -38.53 25.30
C GLU A 52 32.62 -38.92 26.18
N ILE A 53 33.27 -37.94 26.78
CA ILE A 53 34.27 -38.20 27.82
C ILE A 53 33.56 -38.05 29.16
N VAL A 54 33.51 -39.14 29.91
CA VAL A 54 32.89 -39.21 31.24
C VAL A 54 33.90 -39.62 32.29
N LYS A 55 33.65 -39.25 33.55
CA LYS A 55 34.50 -39.76 34.68
C LYS A 55 34.01 -41.15 35.10
N ASP A 56 34.94 -42.07 35.25
CA ASP A 56 34.63 -43.39 35.82
C ASP A 56 34.55 -43.31 37.36
N SER A 57 34.33 -44.44 38.00
CA SER A 57 34.26 -44.56 39.46
C SER A 57 35.57 -44.20 40.16
N THR A 58 36.70 -44.14 39.42
CA THR A 58 38.04 -43.72 39.90
C THR A 58 38.42 -42.30 39.53
N ASN A 59 37.48 -41.50 39.03
CA ASN A 59 37.62 -40.13 38.57
C ASN A 59 38.57 -39.96 37.37
N LYS A 60 38.80 -41.03 36.61
CA LYS A 60 39.53 -41.01 35.34
C LYS A 60 38.62 -40.73 34.17
N ASP A 61 39.13 -40.03 33.16
CA ASP A 61 38.44 -39.80 31.91
C ASP A 61 38.35 -41.08 31.10
N VAL A 62 37.15 -41.54 30.80
CA VAL A 62 36.87 -42.66 29.96
C VAL A 62 35.95 -42.28 28.82
N GLU A 63 36.15 -42.92 27.68
CA GLU A 63 35.30 -42.69 26.50
C GLU A 63 34.03 -43.54 26.63
N LYS A 64 32.89 -42.89 26.57
CA LYS A 64 31.56 -43.51 26.48
C LYS A 64 31.02 -43.33 25.07
N TYR A 65 30.66 -44.45 24.49
CA TYR A 65 30.03 -44.48 23.16
C TYR A 65 28.55 -44.80 23.31
N THR A 66 27.70 -43.92 22.69
CA THR A 66 26.25 -44.13 22.69
C THR A 66 25.76 -44.28 21.24
N LEU A 67 25.18 -45.39 20.92
CA LEU A 67 24.66 -45.66 19.58
C LEU A 67 23.60 -44.61 19.19
N ILE A 68 23.69 -44.08 17.98
CA ILE A 68 22.74 -43.11 17.44
C ILE A 68 21.47 -43.84 17.04
N THR A 69 20.44 -43.83 17.89
CA THR A 69 19.16 -44.49 17.66
C THR A 69 18.12 -43.61 17.00
N LYS A 70 18.46 -42.30 16.83
CA LYS A 70 17.61 -41.34 16.14
C LYS A 70 18.53 -40.35 15.40
N ALA A 71 18.24 -40.07 14.14
CA ALA A 71 18.96 -39.02 13.40
C ALA A 71 18.42 -37.66 13.74
N ASP A 72 19.34 -36.71 13.91
CA ASP A 72 19.10 -35.27 14.09
C ASP A 72 20.12 -34.44 13.32
N GLU A 73 19.99 -33.13 13.40
CA GLU A 73 20.89 -32.18 12.70
C GLU A 73 22.37 -32.31 13.09
N LYS A 74 22.66 -32.87 14.27
CA LYS A 74 24.05 -32.99 14.79
C LYS A 74 24.72 -34.28 14.35
N ASN A 75 23.94 -35.34 14.11
CA ASN A 75 24.46 -36.68 13.89
C ASN A 75 24.13 -37.28 12.52
N TYR A 76 23.21 -36.66 11.71
CA TYR A 76 22.81 -37.21 10.44
C TYR A 76 23.97 -37.56 9.50
N SER A 77 24.99 -36.69 9.48
CA SER A 77 26.17 -36.88 8.61
C SER A 77 26.98 -38.12 8.98
N PHE A 78 27.12 -38.42 10.29
CA PHE A 78 27.72 -39.65 10.76
C PHE A 78 26.92 -40.88 10.35
N VAL A 79 25.61 -40.84 10.52
CA VAL A 79 24.68 -41.92 10.11
C VAL A 79 24.80 -42.20 8.60
N LEU A 80 24.79 -41.16 7.77
CA LEU A 80 24.89 -41.30 6.33
C LEU A 80 26.29 -41.81 5.87
N ALA A 81 27.35 -41.28 6.45
CA ALA A 81 28.72 -41.73 6.19
C ALA A 81 28.87 -43.20 6.60
N GLY A 82 28.39 -43.56 7.80
CA GLY A 82 28.34 -44.94 8.26
C GLY A 82 27.53 -45.85 7.32
N ASN A 83 26.39 -45.35 6.78
CA ASN A 83 25.59 -46.14 5.86
C ASN A 83 26.27 -46.45 4.50
N GLN A 84 27.13 -45.53 3.99
CA GLN A 84 27.92 -45.84 2.80
C GLN A 84 28.93 -46.98 3.05
N LEU A 85 29.59 -46.96 4.20
CA LEU A 85 30.54 -47.99 4.59
C LEU A 85 29.85 -49.30 4.97
N PHE A 86 28.69 -49.22 5.62
CA PHE A 86 27.85 -50.36 5.95
C PHE A 86 27.56 -51.28 4.74
N LYS A 87 27.31 -50.69 3.57
CA LYS A 87 27.00 -51.44 2.34
C LYS A 87 28.11 -52.35 1.84
N VAL A 88 29.34 -52.06 2.22
CA VAL A 88 30.53 -52.82 1.79
C VAL A 88 31.05 -53.77 2.88
N LEU A 89 30.41 -53.81 4.06
CA LEU A 89 30.74 -54.77 5.12
C LEU A 89 30.30 -56.17 4.75
N THR A 90 30.88 -57.17 5.43
CA THR A 90 30.38 -58.55 5.32
C THR A 90 28.95 -58.66 5.80
N LYS A 91 28.23 -59.64 5.28
CA LYS A 91 26.80 -59.87 5.67
C LYS A 91 26.68 -60.11 7.17
N GLU A 92 27.64 -60.85 7.76
CA GLU A 92 27.67 -61.12 9.20
C GLU A 92 27.79 -59.83 10.02
N ASN A 93 28.70 -58.93 9.67
CA ASN A 93 28.84 -57.62 10.34
C ASN A 93 27.61 -56.74 10.14
N GLN A 94 27.00 -56.74 8.95
CA GLN A 94 25.76 -56.02 8.70
C GLN A 94 24.61 -56.53 9.60
N ASP A 95 24.48 -57.86 9.76
CA ASP A 95 23.44 -58.46 10.59
C ASP A 95 23.66 -58.20 12.08
N GLN A 96 24.93 -58.22 12.54
CA GLN A 96 25.29 -57.83 13.92
C GLN A 96 24.97 -56.35 14.20
N ILE A 97 25.26 -55.45 13.29
CA ILE A 97 24.94 -54.05 13.41
C ILE A 97 23.43 -53.84 13.48
N LYS A 98 22.66 -54.48 12.58
CA LYS A 98 21.19 -54.42 12.61
C LYS A 98 20.61 -54.94 13.93
N THR A 99 21.16 -56.03 14.46
CA THR A 99 20.75 -56.61 15.76
C THR A 99 21.07 -55.67 16.92
N ALA A 100 22.24 -55.00 16.90
CA ALA A 100 22.61 -53.97 17.89
C ALA A 100 21.62 -52.81 17.89
N TYR A 101 21.22 -52.33 16.70
CA TYR A 101 20.21 -51.30 16.55
C TYR A 101 18.83 -51.71 17.04
N GLU A 102 18.34 -52.94 16.72
CA GLU A 102 17.06 -53.44 17.24
C GLU A 102 17.06 -53.45 18.78
N THR A 103 18.17 -53.91 19.39
CA THR A 103 18.32 -53.95 20.84
C THR A 103 18.34 -52.57 21.45
N ALA A 104 19.12 -51.64 20.88
CA ALA A 104 19.24 -50.28 21.38
C ALA A 104 17.90 -49.51 21.19
N TYR A 105 17.21 -49.71 20.09
CA TYR A 105 15.91 -49.11 19.77
C TYR A 105 14.85 -49.54 20.79
N ALA A 106 14.81 -50.86 21.11
CA ALA A 106 13.92 -51.40 22.12
C ALA A 106 14.25 -50.89 23.52
N ASN A 107 15.53 -50.83 23.88
CA ASN A 107 15.99 -50.32 25.18
C ASN A 107 15.68 -48.81 25.36
N ALA A 108 15.66 -48.02 24.27
CA ALA A 108 15.24 -46.62 24.28
C ALA A 108 13.68 -46.47 24.34
N GLY A 109 12.92 -47.56 24.43
CA GLY A 109 11.46 -47.54 24.44
C GLY A 109 10.83 -47.11 23.11
N MET A 110 11.60 -47.11 22.02
CA MET A 110 11.15 -46.76 20.71
C MET A 110 10.37 -47.90 20.06
N LYS A 111 9.32 -47.59 19.33
CA LYS A 111 8.50 -48.57 18.62
C LYS A 111 8.44 -48.26 17.14
N LYS A 112 8.56 -49.26 16.31
CA LYS A 112 8.34 -49.12 14.88
C LYS A 112 6.83 -48.89 14.61
N ALA A 113 6.53 -48.20 13.53
CA ALA A 113 5.16 -48.02 13.09
C ALA A 113 4.57 -49.41 12.71
N GLU A 114 3.26 -49.59 12.86
CA GLU A 114 2.53 -50.76 12.41
C GLU A 114 2.74 -50.96 10.91
N GLY A 115 3.10 -52.18 10.51
CA GLY A 115 3.43 -52.49 9.10
C GLY A 115 4.82 -52.08 8.63
N CYS A 116 5.66 -51.47 9.49
CA CYS A 116 7.03 -51.08 9.11
C CYS A 116 7.93 -52.32 8.97
N THR A 117 8.45 -52.55 7.77
CA THR A 117 9.35 -53.69 7.44
C THR A 117 10.83 -53.34 7.60
N LEU A 118 11.17 -52.04 7.83
CA LEU A 118 12.54 -51.60 8.01
C LEU A 118 13.12 -52.05 9.35
N SER A 119 14.41 -52.39 9.35
CA SER A 119 15.17 -52.56 10.59
C SER A 119 15.32 -51.21 11.33
N ALA A 120 15.57 -51.22 12.63
CA ALA A 120 15.83 -50.00 13.40
C ALA A 120 17.00 -49.18 12.83
N TYR A 121 18.03 -49.83 12.32
CA TYR A 121 19.15 -49.18 11.59
C TYR A 121 18.63 -48.43 10.34
N GLU A 122 17.82 -49.12 9.51
CA GLU A 122 17.29 -48.52 8.28
C GLU A 122 16.33 -47.36 8.56
N ILE A 123 15.60 -47.40 9.68
CA ILE A 123 14.78 -46.25 10.15
C ILE A 123 15.65 -45.03 10.44
N VAL A 124 16.75 -45.20 11.19
CA VAL A 124 17.65 -44.10 11.52
C VAL A 124 18.31 -43.54 10.26
N VAL A 125 18.70 -44.37 9.31
CA VAL A 125 19.20 -43.91 7.99
C VAL A 125 18.12 -43.17 7.20
N ALA A 126 16.88 -43.62 7.23
CA ALA A 126 15.76 -42.97 6.59
C ALA A 126 15.47 -41.57 7.24
N GLU A 127 15.53 -41.49 8.56
CA GLU A 127 15.41 -40.21 9.27
C GLU A 127 16.50 -39.23 8.83
N ALA A 128 17.78 -39.66 8.76
CA ALA A 128 18.88 -38.83 8.30
C ALA A 128 18.68 -38.31 6.87
N ASN A 129 18.23 -39.16 5.96
CA ASN A 129 17.90 -38.75 4.58
C ASN A 129 16.71 -37.78 4.54
N THR A 130 15.72 -37.98 5.42
CA THR A 130 14.52 -37.12 5.49
C THR A 130 14.89 -35.69 5.91
N LEU A 131 15.86 -35.53 6.81
CA LEU A 131 16.36 -34.17 7.19
C LEU A 131 16.88 -33.41 5.96
N ILE A 132 17.70 -34.04 5.13
CA ILE A 132 18.21 -33.41 3.89
C ILE A 132 17.06 -33.10 2.92
N LEU A 133 16.16 -34.07 2.72
CA LEU A 133 15.03 -33.92 1.82
C LEU A 133 14.11 -32.76 2.25
N ASN A 134 13.83 -32.66 3.54
CA ASN A 134 13.01 -31.57 4.08
C ASN A 134 13.67 -30.20 3.87
N ALA A 135 14.97 -30.08 4.14
CA ALA A 135 15.72 -28.84 3.91
C ALA A 135 15.76 -28.47 2.43
N LYS A 136 15.99 -29.45 1.56
CA LYS A 136 15.93 -29.26 0.10
C LYS A 136 14.54 -28.80 -0.35
N THR A 137 13.49 -29.42 0.17
CA THR A 137 12.09 -29.07 -0.17
C THR A 137 11.75 -27.65 0.33
N ALA A 138 12.22 -27.28 1.51
CA ALA A 138 12.04 -25.94 2.06
C ALA A 138 12.70 -24.88 1.18
N LEU A 139 13.96 -25.13 0.74
CA LEU A 139 14.67 -24.25 -0.17
C LEU A 139 13.96 -24.16 -1.53
N ASP A 140 13.54 -25.26 -2.13
CA ASP A 140 12.82 -25.30 -3.41
C ASP A 140 11.50 -24.51 -3.33
N THR A 141 10.77 -24.65 -2.23
CA THR A 141 9.55 -23.88 -2.00
C THR A 141 9.83 -22.38 -1.90
N SER A 142 10.81 -21.98 -1.08
CA SER A 142 11.20 -20.59 -0.93
C SER A 142 11.74 -19.98 -2.24
N LEU A 143 12.44 -20.79 -3.06
CA LEU A 143 12.92 -20.39 -4.38
C LEU A 143 11.75 -20.12 -5.35
N LYS A 144 10.76 -21.01 -5.39
CA LYS A 144 9.55 -20.83 -6.21
C LYS A 144 8.77 -19.58 -5.81
N ASP A 145 8.65 -19.33 -4.52
CA ASP A 145 8.04 -18.11 -4.00
C ASP A 145 8.82 -16.87 -4.48
N ALA A 146 10.16 -16.88 -4.37
CA ALA A 146 11.00 -15.79 -4.84
C ALA A 146 10.89 -15.56 -6.35
N GLN A 147 10.83 -16.63 -7.15
CA GLN A 147 10.66 -16.58 -8.61
C GLN A 147 9.30 -16.02 -9.04
N SER A 148 8.29 -16.09 -8.18
CA SER A 148 6.95 -15.55 -8.45
C SER A 148 6.85 -14.03 -8.23
N LEU A 149 7.88 -13.39 -7.67
CA LEU A 149 7.88 -11.96 -7.38
C LEU A 149 7.97 -11.14 -8.68
N ASP A 150 7.15 -10.10 -8.78
CA ASP A 150 7.21 -9.13 -9.86
C ASP A 150 8.42 -8.21 -9.68
N SER A 151 9.42 -8.36 -10.53
CA SER A 151 10.65 -7.56 -10.50
C SER A 151 10.40 -6.05 -10.67
N THR A 152 9.30 -5.66 -11.30
CA THR A 152 9.01 -4.26 -11.67
C THR A 152 8.59 -3.38 -10.49
N ILE A 153 8.30 -3.99 -9.35
CA ILE A 153 7.91 -3.30 -8.12
C ILE A 153 9.06 -3.11 -7.13
N PHE A 154 10.28 -3.51 -7.49
CA PHE A 154 11.46 -3.38 -6.64
C PHE A 154 12.55 -2.56 -7.33
N THR A 155 13.50 -2.03 -6.55
CA THR A 155 14.70 -1.40 -7.13
C THR A 155 15.53 -2.43 -7.87
N ALA A 156 16.18 -2.01 -8.97
CA ALA A 156 16.93 -2.92 -9.84
C ALA A 156 18.03 -3.67 -9.08
N ASP A 157 18.77 -2.97 -8.21
CA ASP A 157 19.91 -3.56 -7.49
C ASP A 157 19.43 -4.54 -6.41
N SER A 158 18.35 -4.22 -5.67
CA SER A 158 17.82 -5.15 -4.67
C SER A 158 17.28 -6.43 -5.30
N TYR A 159 16.62 -6.31 -6.46
CA TYR A 159 16.14 -7.48 -7.19
C TYR A 159 17.27 -8.26 -7.86
N ALA A 160 18.31 -7.60 -8.38
CA ALA A 160 19.49 -8.26 -8.93
C ALA A 160 20.25 -9.07 -7.85
N ALA A 161 20.36 -8.52 -6.64
CA ALA A 161 20.92 -9.25 -5.51
C ALA A 161 20.11 -10.51 -5.17
N LEU A 162 18.77 -10.39 -5.11
CA LEU A 162 17.89 -11.56 -4.92
C LEU A 162 18.07 -12.56 -6.06
N LYS A 163 18.13 -12.10 -7.31
CA LYS A 163 18.30 -12.95 -8.48
C LYS A 163 19.57 -13.79 -8.40
N THR A 164 20.68 -13.20 -7.97
CA THR A 164 21.95 -13.92 -7.76
C THR A 164 21.76 -15.07 -6.77
N VAL A 165 21.10 -14.83 -5.65
CA VAL A 165 20.84 -15.88 -4.65
C VAL A 165 19.84 -16.93 -5.17
N MET A 166 18.85 -16.53 -5.96
CA MET A 166 17.94 -17.50 -6.63
C MET A 166 18.67 -18.41 -7.60
N ASP A 167 19.65 -17.87 -8.35
CA ASP A 167 20.45 -18.67 -9.29
C ASP A 167 21.35 -19.67 -8.50
N GLU A 168 21.98 -19.25 -7.38
CA GLU A 168 22.72 -20.14 -6.48
C GLU A 168 21.81 -21.21 -5.88
N SER A 169 20.65 -20.85 -5.37
CA SER A 169 19.64 -21.74 -4.80
C SER A 169 19.15 -22.78 -5.82
N SER A 170 18.94 -22.36 -7.07
CA SER A 170 18.53 -23.24 -8.17
C SER A 170 19.56 -24.32 -8.45
N LEU A 171 20.85 -23.96 -8.49
CA LEU A 171 21.95 -24.91 -8.64
C LEU A 171 22.01 -25.88 -7.45
N LEU A 172 21.83 -25.36 -6.23
CA LEU A 172 21.88 -26.20 -5.04
C LEU A 172 20.71 -27.18 -4.97
N VAL A 173 19.49 -26.75 -5.31
CA VAL A 173 18.31 -27.64 -5.38
C VAL A 173 18.48 -28.75 -6.41
N GLN A 174 19.18 -28.50 -7.52
CA GLN A 174 19.49 -29.52 -8.53
C GLN A 174 20.63 -30.46 -8.09
N SER A 175 21.43 -30.01 -7.12
CA SER A 175 22.54 -30.80 -6.62
C SER A 175 22.05 -32.10 -5.98
N THR A 176 22.83 -33.13 -6.20
CA THR A 176 22.59 -34.46 -5.66
C THR A 176 23.55 -34.81 -4.52
N THR A 177 24.53 -33.94 -4.22
CA THR A 177 25.57 -34.17 -3.23
C THR A 177 25.57 -33.16 -2.09
N SER A 178 24.60 -32.23 -2.08
CA SER A 178 24.55 -31.15 -1.10
C SER A 178 24.12 -31.64 0.28
N THR A 179 24.69 -31.02 1.30
CA THR A 179 24.47 -31.35 2.71
C THR A 179 23.28 -30.59 3.29
N LEU A 180 22.79 -31.03 4.46
CA LEU A 180 21.75 -30.34 5.23
C LEU A 180 22.13 -28.89 5.52
N GLU A 181 23.40 -28.66 5.93
CA GLU A 181 23.92 -27.34 6.25
C GLU A 181 23.92 -26.42 5.03
N GLN A 182 24.29 -26.93 3.85
CA GLN A 182 24.25 -26.14 2.61
C GLN A 182 22.84 -25.71 2.28
N PHE A 183 21.86 -26.61 2.34
CA PHE A 183 20.46 -26.26 2.10
C PHE A 183 19.92 -25.26 3.11
N THR A 184 20.24 -25.43 4.40
CA THR A 184 19.75 -24.53 5.46
C THR A 184 20.41 -23.16 5.39
N GLN A 185 21.71 -23.09 5.11
CA GLN A 185 22.44 -21.83 4.93
C GLN A 185 21.92 -21.08 3.72
N GLU A 186 21.70 -21.77 2.62
CA GLU A 186 21.19 -21.16 1.41
C GLU A 186 19.75 -20.65 1.57
N LEU A 187 18.91 -21.40 2.28
CA LEU A 187 17.55 -20.95 2.64
C LEU A 187 17.60 -19.63 3.43
N VAL A 188 18.53 -19.51 4.40
CA VAL A 188 18.71 -18.28 5.16
C VAL A 188 19.18 -17.13 4.27
N LYS A 189 20.10 -17.38 3.33
CA LYS A 189 20.55 -16.35 2.36
C LYS A 189 19.37 -15.88 1.50
N LEU A 190 18.59 -16.83 0.96
CA LEU A 190 17.44 -16.51 0.11
C LEU A 190 16.38 -15.69 0.86
N ASP A 191 16.10 -16.07 2.11
CA ASP A 191 15.15 -15.33 2.95
C ASP A 191 15.67 -13.92 3.31
N ASN A 192 16.96 -13.78 3.54
CA ASN A 192 17.58 -12.46 3.79
C ASN A 192 17.54 -11.60 2.52
N ALA A 193 17.83 -12.18 1.35
CA ALA A 193 17.73 -11.46 0.08
C ALA A 193 16.30 -11.00 -0.23
N LYS A 194 15.30 -11.85 0.05
CA LYS A 194 13.88 -11.46 -0.05
C LYS A 194 13.52 -10.30 0.89
N LYS A 195 14.03 -10.31 2.12
CA LYS A 195 13.83 -9.23 3.10
C LYS A 195 14.53 -7.93 2.73
N ALA A 196 15.61 -8.01 1.97
CA ALA A 196 16.38 -6.86 1.51
C ALA A 196 15.78 -6.18 0.27
N LEU A 197 14.69 -6.71 -0.30
CA LEU A 197 14.00 -6.09 -1.42
C LEU A 197 13.45 -4.72 -1.05
N ILE A 198 13.69 -3.74 -1.90
CA ILE A 198 13.24 -2.36 -1.73
C ILE A 198 12.09 -2.11 -2.70
N ASN A 199 10.90 -1.92 -2.15
CA ASN A 199 9.66 -1.76 -2.94
C ASN A 199 9.47 -0.31 -3.40
N VAL A 200 9.27 -0.12 -4.71
CA VAL A 200 9.05 1.18 -5.36
C VAL A 200 7.62 1.38 -5.84
N SER A 201 6.72 0.41 -5.66
CA SER A 201 5.37 0.44 -6.24
C SER A 201 4.55 1.65 -5.80
N GLY A 202 4.72 2.10 -4.54
CA GLY A 202 4.04 3.27 -4.01
C GLY A 202 4.46 4.57 -4.70
N LEU A 203 5.78 4.78 -4.88
CA LEU A 203 6.30 5.95 -5.58
C LEU A 203 5.91 5.91 -7.06
N LYS A 204 6.02 4.74 -7.70
CA LYS A 204 5.62 4.54 -9.10
C LYS A 204 4.14 4.90 -9.32
N ALA A 205 3.24 4.45 -8.45
CA ALA A 205 1.83 4.77 -8.54
C ALA A 205 1.55 6.29 -8.47
N ILE A 206 2.27 7.03 -7.62
CA ILE A 206 2.14 8.48 -7.51
C ILE A 206 2.70 9.18 -8.76
N VAL A 207 3.83 8.71 -9.28
CA VAL A 207 4.41 9.22 -10.53
C VAL A 207 3.46 8.95 -11.72
N ASP A 208 2.84 7.78 -11.80
CA ASP A 208 1.88 7.43 -12.85
C ASP A 208 0.62 8.31 -12.79
N GLN A 209 0.19 8.71 -11.58
CA GLN A 209 -0.90 9.68 -11.40
C GLN A 209 -0.56 11.10 -11.88
N SER A 210 0.72 11.41 -12.12
CA SER A 210 1.16 12.74 -12.54
C SER A 210 0.48 13.24 -13.83
N SER A 211 0.06 12.33 -14.70
CA SER A 211 -0.66 12.64 -15.94
C SER A 211 -2.03 13.32 -15.71
N THR A 212 -2.58 13.22 -14.50
CA THR A 212 -3.84 13.88 -14.13
C THR A 212 -3.69 15.38 -13.85
N TYR A 213 -2.46 15.87 -13.62
CA TYR A 213 -2.16 17.27 -13.34
C TYR A 213 -1.74 17.98 -14.63
N VAL A 214 -2.72 18.58 -15.32
CA VAL A 214 -2.47 19.30 -16.58
C VAL A 214 -1.86 20.66 -16.28
N LYS A 215 -0.67 20.96 -16.82
CA LYS A 215 0.13 22.18 -16.56
C LYS A 215 -0.67 23.46 -16.70
N ASP A 216 -1.46 23.58 -17.75
CA ASP A 216 -2.21 24.78 -18.06
C ASP A 216 -3.37 25.09 -17.09
N SER A 217 -3.73 24.11 -16.26
CA SER A 217 -4.77 24.25 -15.23
C SER A 217 -4.28 24.86 -13.92
N TYR A 218 -2.96 25.02 -13.74
CA TYR A 218 -2.36 25.46 -12.49
C TYR A 218 -1.48 26.69 -12.70
N THR A 219 -1.24 27.46 -11.63
CA THR A 219 -0.32 28.60 -11.68
C THR A 219 1.09 28.12 -11.97
N ASN A 220 1.84 28.93 -12.72
CA ASN A 220 3.18 28.54 -13.19
C ASN A 220 4.13 28.21 -12.02
N LYS A 221 4.08 29.01 -10.95
CA LYS A 221 4.91 28.80 -9.76
C LYS A 221 4.62 27.46 -9.07
N SER A 222 3.34 27.17 -8.84
CA SER A 222 2.94 25.92 -8.15
C SER A 222 3.25 24.69 -9.00
N TYR A 223 3.02 24.78 -10.31
CA TYR A 223 3.30 23.68 -11.22
C TYR A 223 4.80 23.43 -11.41
N THR A 224 5.62 24.48 -11.47
CA THR A 224 7.09 24.34 -11.57
C THR A 224 7.67 23.64 -10.33
N ALA A 225 7.17 23.95 -9.14
CA ALA A 225 7.58 23.25 -7.92
C ALA A 225 7.15 21.77 -7.94
N TYR A 226 5.93 21.48 -8.41
CA TYR A 226 5.44 20.12 -8.59
C TYR A 226 6.27 19.36 -9.64
N GLU A 227 6.56 19.95 -10.78
CA GLU A 227 7.36 19.36 -11.86
C GLU A 227 8.79 19.02 -11.40
N ALA A 228 9.40 19.88 -10.57
CA ALA A 228 10.69 19.60 -9.95
C ALA A 228 10.64 18.35 -9.06
N SER A 229 9.66 18.26 -8.16
CA SER A 229 9.48 17.09 -7.30
C SER A 229 9.13 15.82 -8.08
N LEU A 230 8.37 15.94 -9.18
CA LEU A 230 8.08 14.82 -10.07
C LEU A 230 9.35 14.30 -10.77
N ASN A 231 10.23 15.21 -11.20
CA ASN A 231 11.49 14.83 -11.84
C ASN A 231 12.45 14.17 -10.84
N GLU A 232 12.52 14.67 -9.60
CA GLU A 232 13.28 14.00 -8.53
C GLU A 232 12.73 12.59 -8.25
N ALA A 233 11.41 12.44 -8.16
CA ALA A 233 10.77 11.14 -7.95
C ALA A 233 11.07 10.15 -9.09
N LYS A 234 11.07 10.62 -10.34
CA LYS A 234 11.47 9.79 -11.50
C LYS A 234 12.94 9.37 -11.43
N GLN A 235 13.83 10.29 -11.05
CA GLN A 235 15.26 9.97 -10.88
C GLN A 235 15.47 8.91 -9.78
N VAL A 236 14.72 8.98 -8.68
CA VAL A 236 14.77 7.97 -7.61
C VAL A 236 14.28 6.61 -8.13
N LEU A 237 13.24 6.56 -8.97
CA LEU A 237 12.75 5.32 -9.59
C LEU A 237 13.73 4.74 -10.59
N GLU A 238 14.46 5.57 -11.33
CA GLU A 238 15.46 5.15 -12.33
C GLU A 238 16.78 4.71 -11.68
N ASN A 239 17.06 5.19 -10.46
CA ASN A 239 18.25 4.80 -9.73
C ASN A 239 18.06 3.42 -9.07
N GLY A 240 18.67 2.39 -9.65
CA GLY A 240 18.62 1.02 -9.16
C GLY A 240 19.09 0.84 -7.71
N ALA A 241 19.95 1.74 -7.21
CA ALA A 241 20.53 1.72 -5.87
C ALA A 241 19.75 2.58 -4.84
N SER A 242 18.58 3.10 -5.20
CA SER A 242 17.77 3.92 -4.28
C SER A 242 17.43 3.17 -3.00
N THR A 243 17.59 3.87 -1.88
CA THR A 243 17.27 3.34 -0.56
C THR A 243 15.78 3.52 -0.22
N VAL A 244 15.32 2.86 0.83
CA VAL A 244 13.95 3.05 1.36
C VAL A 244 13.74 4.53 1.74
N GLU A 245 14.74 5.17 2.34
CA GLU A 245 14.69 6.58 2.74
C GLU A 245 14.55 7.51 1.53
N ASP A 246 15.28 7.26 0.43
CA ASP A 246 15.17 8.04 -0.81
C ASP A 246 13.76 7.96 -1.38
N ILE A 247 13.18 6.76 -1.40
CA ILE A 247 11.83 6.50 -1.91
C ILE A 247 10.78 7.21 -1.04
N GLU A 248 10.85 7.07 0.27
CA GLU A 248 9.92 7.72 1.21
C GLU A 248 10.02 9.24 1.13
N LYS A 249 11.23 9.79 1.01
CA LYS A 249 11.47 11.22 0.83
C LYS A 249 10.88 11.73 -0.48
N ALA A 250 11.17 11.07 -1.59
CA ALA A 250 10.63 11.45 -2.90
C ALA A 250 9.09 11.37 -2.93
N GLN A 251 8.52 10.33 -2.33
CA GLN A 251 7.08 10.14 -2.21
C GLN A 251 6.42 11.26 -1.38
N SER A 252 7.04 11.62 -0.25
CA SER A 252 6.55 12.69 0.62
C SER A 252 6.63 14.05 -0.07
N ALA A 253 7.75 14.33 -0.76
CA ALA A 253 7.98 15.57 -1.47
C ALA A 253 6.98 15.74 -2.64
N LEU A 254 6.78 14.70 -3.45
CA LEU A 254 5.85 14.74 -4.58
C LEU A 254 4.40 14.91 -4.12
N ASN A 255 3.99 14.21 -3.05
CA ASN A 255 2.66 14.38 -2.46
C ASN A 255 2.44 15.79 -1.90
N ALA A 256 3.45 16.37 -1.22
CA ALA A 256 3.37 17.72 -0.71
C ALA A 256 3.28 18.74 -1.84
N ALA A 257 4.07 18.57 -2.89
CA ALA A 257 4.04 19.43 -4.07
C ALA A 257 2.68 19.33 -4.80
N ALA A 258 2.13 18.13 -4.98
CA ALA A 258 0.81 17.93 -5.56
C ALA A 258 -0.31 18.58 -4.73
N ALA A 259 -0.23 18.49 -3.40
CA ALA A 259 -1.17 19.14 -2.49
C ALA A 259 -1.06 20.68 -2.51
N SER A 260 0.10 21.22 -2.94
CA SER A 260 0.38 22.64 -3.02
C SER A 260 0.05 23.24 -4.39
N LEU A 261 -0.47 22.44 -5.32
CA LEU A 261 -0.90 22.93 -6.63
C LEU A 261 -2.05 23.95 -6.51
N VAL A 262 -1.86 25.11 -7.08
CA VAL A 262 -2.86 26.20 -7.10
C VAL A 262 -3.45 26.28 -8.51
N LYS A 263 -4.76 26.08 -8.62
CA LYS A 263 -5.46 26.24 -9.91
C LYS A 263 -5.39 27.67 -10.39
N LYS A 264 -5.22 27.86 -11.69
CA LYS A 264 -5.38 29.19 -12.31
C LYS A 264 -6.78 29.71 -12.05
N ALA A 265 -6.88 31.00 -11.81
CA ALA A 265 -8.15 31.67 -11.67
C ALA A 265 -8.87 31.75 -13.02
N ASP A 266 -10.18 31.79 -12.99
CA ASP A 266 -11.01 32.15 -14.14
C ASP A 266 -11.17 33.68 -14.18
N PHE A 267 -10.48 34.29 -15.13
CA PHE A 267 -10.48 35.75 -15.32
C PHE A 267 -11.65 36.23 -16.20
N SER A 268 -12.47 35.36 -16.78
CA SER A 268 -13.44 35.70 -17.81
C SER A 268 -14.38 36.82 -17.37
N LYS A 269 -14.99 36.69 -16.19
CA LYS A 269 -15.94 37.70 -15.67
C LYS A 269 -15.26 39.05 -15.33
N LEU A 270 -14.07 39.00 -14.76
CA LEU A 270 -13.33 40.26 -14.45
C LEU A 270 -12.90 40.96 -15.74
N ASN A 271 -12.40 40.18 -16.73
CA ASN A 271 -11.99 40.76 -18.01
C ASN A 271 -13.20 41.37 -18.76
N GLU A 272 -14.34 40.67 -18.81
CA GLU A 272 -15.58 41.19 -19.39
C GLU A 272 -15.99 42.50 -18.70
N LYS A 273 -15.95 42.54 -17.35
CA LYS A 273 -16.36 43.71 -16.59
C LYS A 273 -15.39 44.89 -16.74
N VAL A 274 -14.07 44.63 -16.81
CA VAL A 274 -13.05 45.69 -17.09
C VAL A 274 -13.25 46.23 -18.49
N GLN A 275 -13.58 45.42 -19.48
CA GLN A 275 -13.88 45.89 -20.83
C GLN A 275 -15.12 46.80 -20.84
N GLU A 276 -16.25 46.38 -20.23
CA GLU A 276 -17.45 47.18 -20.09
C GLU A 276 -17.13 48.55 -19.40
N ALA A 277 -16.41 48.48 -18.30
CA ALA A 277 -16.03 49.68 -17.52
C ALA A 277 -15.09 50.59 -18.28
N SER A 278 -14.18 50.07 -19.10
CA SER A 278 -13.29 50.84 -19.98
C SER A 278 -14.07 51.60 -21.07
N GLU A 279 -15.09 50.93 -21.63
CA GLU A 279 -16.00 51.57 -22.62
C GLU A 279 -16.79 52.70 -21.96
N VAL A 280 -17.24 52.53 -20.71
CA VAL A 280 -17.93 53.59 -19.93
C VAL A 280 -16.98 54.78 -19.67
N LEU A 281 -15.74 54.48 -19.26
CA LEU A 281 -14.73 55.55 -19.01
C LEU A 281 -14.46 56.35 -20.29
N GLU A 282 -14.20 55.71 -21.42
CA GLU A 282 -13.88 56.38 -22.69
C GLU A 282 -15.09 57.17 -23.21
N SER A 283 -16.34 56.63 -23.09
CA SER A 283 -17.54 57.35 -23.50
C SER A 283 -17.82 58.60 -22.66
N ASN A 284 -17.35 58.64 -21.41
CA ASN A 284 -17.58 59.79 -20.49
C ASN A 284 -16.33 60.66 -20.28
N LYS A 285 -15.25 60.44 -20.99
CA LYS A 285 -13.95 61.07 -20.84
C LYS A 285 -14.01 62.61 -20.83
N ASP A 286 -14.74 63.19 -21.74
CA ASP A 286 -14.85 64.63 -21.90
C ASP A 286 -15.83 65.25 -20.89
N MET A 287 -16.71 64.44 -20.35
CA MET A 287 -17.78 64.88 -19.44
C MET A 287 -17.40 64.77 -17.96
N LEU A 288 -16.52 63.87 -17.59
CA LEU A 288 -16.06 63.68 -16.22
C LEU A 288 -15.07 64.77 -15.80
N GLU A 289 -15.14 65.17 -14.52
CA GLU A 289 -14.05 65.98 -13.92
C GLU A 289 -12.75 65.18 -13.92
N GLU A 290 -11.61 65.89 -14.01
CA GLU A 290 -10.30 65.25 -14.14
C GLU A 290 -9.99 64.29 -12.99
N GLU A 291 -10.36 64.64 -11.77
CA GLU A 291 -10.17 63.77 -10.60
C GLU A 291 -10.99 62.47 -10.70
N SER A 292 -12.27 62.55 -11.05
CA SER A 292 -13.13 61.36 -11.25
C SER A 292 -12.62 60.49 -12.38
N TYR A 293 -12.18 61.09 -13.51
CA TYR A 293 -11.59 60.32 -14.61
C TYR A 293 -10.31 59.60 -14.19
N ASN A 294 -9.42 60.26 -13.46
CA ASN A 294 -8.15 59.66 -13.02
C ASN A 294 -8.38 58.56 -11.98
N ASN A 295 -9.34 58.75 -11.05
CA ASN A 295 -9.69 57.73 -10.07
C ASN A 295 -10.29 56.48 -10.74
N PHE A 296 -11.20 56.66 -11.72
CA PHE A 296 -11.78 55.55 -12.45
C PHE A 296 -10.73 54.82 -13.30
N LYS A 297 -9.84 55.56 -13.97
CA LYS A 297 -8.72 54.98 -14.71
C LYS A 297 -7.81 54.15 -13.80
N LYS A 298 -7.49 54.68 -12.60
CA LYS A 298 -6.69 53.95 -11.62
C LYS A 298 -7.35 52.66 -11.18
N GLU A 299 -8.68 52.62 -10.96
CA GLU A 299 -9.42 51.43 -10.63
C GLU A 299 -9.29 50.36 -11.72
N LEU A 300 -9.39 50.74 -13.01
CA LEU A 300 -9.18 49.86 -14.15
C LEU A 300 -7.74 49.38 -14.28
N ASP A 301 -6.76 50.22 -13.98
CA ASP A 301 -5.34 49.85 -13.98
C ASP A 301 -5.06 48.84 -12.87
N ASP A 302 -5.64 48.99 -11.68
CA ASP A 302 -5.55 48.02 -10.57
C ASP A 302 -6.20 46.67 -10.94
N CYS A 303 -7.35 46.68 -11.61
CA CYS A 303 -7.96 45.46 -12.16
C CYS A 303 -7.08 44.78 -13.22
N SER A 304 -6.45 45.59 -14.09
CA SER A 304 -5.54 45.09 -15.14
C SER A 304 -4.30 44.43 -14.59
N LEU A 305 -3.78 44.88 -13.44
CA LEU A 305 -2.68 44.23 -12.72
C LEU A 305 -3.09 42.81 -12.25
N VAL A 306 -4.30 42.64 -11.75
CA VAL A 306 -4.82 41.33 -11.34
C VAL A 306 -5.00 40.41 -12.55
N LEU A 307 -5.54 40.91 -13.67
CA LEU A 307 -5.73 40.19 -14.93
C LEU A 307 -4.40 39.75 -15.56
N SER A 308 -3.33 40.56 -15.42
CA SER A 308 -2.01 40.22 -15.98
C SER A 308 -1.18 39.28 -15.11
N ASN A 309 -1.61 39.01 -13.88
CA ASN A 309 -0.89 38.16 -12.94
C ASN A 309 -1.47 36.76 -12.95
N ASP A 310 -0.83 35.83 -13.66
CA ASP A 310 -1.23 34.42 -13.76
C ASP A 310 -1.10 33.63 -12.44
N GLU A 311 -0.49 34.22 -11.40
CA GLU A 311 -0.46 33.69 -10.03
C GLU A 311 -1.64 34.17 -9.17
N SER A 312 -2.54 35.01 -9.73
CA SER A 312 -3.72 35.47 -8.99
C SER A 312 -4.62 34.29 -8.61
N THR A 313 -5.05 34.29 -7.35
CA THR A 313 -6.02 33.28 -6.87
C THR A 313 -7.44 33.65 -7.30
N GLN A 314 -8.35 32.66 -7.39
CA GLN A 314 -9.75 32.92 -7.68
C GLN A 314 -10.37 33.90 -6.68
N ALA A 315 -10.03 33.78 -5.40
CA ALA A 315 -10.52 34.69 -4.37
C ALA A 315 -10.10 36.17 -4.65
N LYS A 316 -8.86 36.39 -5.15
CA LYS A 316 -8.40 37.74 -5.51
C LYS A 316 -9.13 38.28 -6.73
N VAL A 317 -9.37 37.44 -7.73
CA VAL A 317 -10.15 37.79 -8.92
C VAL A 317 -11.59 38.16 -8.55
N ASP A 318 -12.22 37.35 -7.71
CA ASP A 318 -13.60 37.57 -7.23
C ASP A 318 -13.70 38.85 -6.37
N GLU A 319 -12.73 39.09 -5.48
CA GLU A 319 -12.60 40.32 -4.68
C GLU A 319 -12.47 41.55 -5.57
N THR A 320 -11.61 41.48 -6.58
CA THR A 320 -11.36 42.58 -7.51
C THR A 320 -12.60 42.88 -8.34
N LEU A 321 -13.29 41.84 -8.81
CA LEU A 321 -14.57 41.98 -9.53
C LEU A 321 -15.65 42.63 -8.66
N ALA A 322 -15.77 42.20 -7.39
CA ALA A 322 -16.73 42.77 -6.45
C ALA A 322 -16.42 44.23 -6.16
N HIS A 323 -15.11 44.60 -6.03
CA HIS A 323 -14.67 45.98 -5.83
C HIS A 323 -15.00 46.87 -7.04
N LEU A 324 -14.69 46.40 -8.25
CA LEU A 324 -15.04 47.12 -9.48
C LEU A 324 -16.56 47.33 -9.62
N ASN A 325 -17.36 46.31 -9.31
CA ASN A 325 -18.82 46.46 -9.33
C ASN A 325 -19.29 47.49 -8.30
N ALA A 326 -18.79 47.45 -7.06
CA ALA A 326 -19.12 48.41 -6.03
C ALA A 326 -18.70 49.85 -6.42
N TYR A 327 -17.54 49.99 -7.09
CA TYR A 327 -17.07 51.30 -7.61
C TYR A 327 -18.03 51.85 -8.67
N LEU A 328 -18.48 51.00 -9.59
CA LEU A 328 -19.41 51.38 -10.68
C LEU A 328 -20.82 51.68 -10.16
N ASP A 329 -21.26 51.06 -9.08
CA ASP A 329 -22.60 51.24 -8.46
C ASP A 329 -22.66 52.55 -7.61
N ASP A 330 -21.51 53.08 -7.19
CA ASP A 330 -21.44 54.29 -6.39
C ASP A 330 -21.37 55.54 -7.28
N ASN A 331 -22.50 56.19 -7.46
CA ASN A 331 -22.65 57.40 -8.27
C ASN A 331 -21.79 58.56 -7.78
N THR A 332 -21.26 58.57 -6.56
CA THR A 332 -20.38 59.60 -6.04
C THR A 332 -19.01 59.56 -6.67
N ASN A 333 -18.62 58.43 -7.27
CA ASN A 333 -17.38 58.27 -8.01
C ASN A 333 -17.38 58.98 -9.37
N PHE A 334 -18.53 59.42 -9.85
CA PHE A 334 -18.72 60.03 -11.18
C PHE A 334 -19.16 61.46 -11.06
N VAL A 335 -18.19 62.41 -10.91
CA VAL A 335 -18.43 63.82 -10.90
C VAL A 335 -18.29 64.37 -12.33
N TYR A 336 -19.35 64.97 -12.84
CA TYR A 336 -19.37 65.50 -14.19
C TYR A 336 -19.08 67.02 -14.19
N LYS A 337 -18.35 67.47 -15.24
CA LYS A 337 -18.09 68.89 -15.46
C LYS A 337 -19.40 69.65 -15.54
N VAL A 338 -19.51 70.76 -14.80
CA VAL A 338 -20.67 71.64 -14.91
C VAL A 338 -20.54 72.45 -16.23
N VAL A 339 -21.37 72.12 -17.21
CA VAL A 339 -21.47 72.93 -18.44
C VAL A 339 -22.29 74.18 -18.08
N THR A 340 -21.62 75.33 -17.78
CA THR A 340 -22.25 76.59 -17.73
C THR A 340 -22.64 76.96 -19.17
N LEU A 341 -23.94 76.92 -19.48
CA LEU A 341 -24.48 77.51 -20.69
C LEU A 341 -24.28 79.01 -20.57
N GLU A 342 -23.25 79.59 -21.23
CA GLU A 342 -23.21 81.00 -21.46
C GLU A 342 -24.47 81.33 -22.28
N GLU A 343 -25.38 82.02 -21.62
CA GLU A 343 -26.57 82.60 -22.22
C GLU A 343 -26.17 83.59 -23.28
N LYS A 344 -26.17 83.22 -24.56
CA LYS A 344 -25.94 84.06 -25.71
C LYS A 344 -27.18 84.97 -25.80
N VAL A 345 -27.04 86.23 -25.24
CA VAL A 345 -28.02 87.25 -25.36
C VAL A 345 -28.33 87.48 -26.83
N ALA A 346 -29.50 87.07 -27.30
CA ALA A 346 -30.03 87.42 -28.61
C ALA A 346 -30.69 88.76 -28.57
N PRO A 347 -30.64 89.59 -29.62
CA PRO A 347 -31.10 90.94 -29.63
C PRO A 347 -32.62 91.07 -29.58
N LYS A 348 -33.05 92.09 -28.85
CA LYS A 348 -34.41 92.57 -28.61
C LYS A 348 -35.19 92.79 -29.92
N VAL A 349 -36.36 92.19 -30.06
CA VAL A 349 -37.41 92.61 -31.01
C VAL A 349 -38.67 92.80 -30.21
N GLU A 350 -39.30 94.01 -30.44
CA GLU A 350 -40.41 94.56 -29.76
C GLU A 350 -41.74 93.87 -30.20
N THR A 351 -42.61 93.71 -29.22
CA THR A 351 -44.09 93.85 -29.17
C THR A 351 -44.97 93.37 -30.35
N SER A 352 -45.91 92.51 -30.06
CA SER A 352 -47.32 92.96 -29.98
C SER A 352 -48.24 91.84 -29.40
N ASN A 353 -49.20 92.34 -28.64
CA ASN A 353 -50.31 91.59 -28.01
C ASN A 353 -51.06 90.64 -28.91
N GLU A 354 -51.52 89.53 -28.42
CA GLU A 354 -52.95 89.32 -28.23
C GLU A 354 -53.23 88.04 -27.45
N LEU A 355 -54.01 88.18 -26.49
CA LEU A 355 -54.86 87.43 -25.63
C LEU A 355 -55.60 86.26 -26.36
N LEU A 356 -55.62 85.10 -25.81
CA LEU A 356 -56.86 84.34 -25.57
C LEU A 356 -56.61 83.07 -24.72
N VAL A 357 -57.32 83.12 -23.65
CA VAL A 357 -57.73 82.09 -22.69
C VAL A 357 -58.24 80.84 -23.35
N GLN A 358 -57.91 79.66 -22.84
CA GLN A 358 -58.84 78.67 -22.33
C GLN A 358 -58.14 77.39 -21.79
N THR A 359 -58.38 77.08 -20.55
CA THR A 359 -58.30 75.80 -19.85
C THR A 359 -59.51 74.96 -20.12
N PRO A 360 -59.69 73.77 -19.55
CA PRO A 360 -58.94 72.51 -19.53
C PRO A 360 -59.83 71.32 -20.01
N VAL A 361 -59.28 70.18 -20.31
CA VAL A 361 -60.10 68.94 -20.24
C VAL A 361 -59.20 67.80 -19.80
N VAL A 362 -59.61 67.19 -18.73
CA VAL A 362 -59.26 65.90 -18.16
C VAL A 362 -59.78 64.78 -19.06
N GLN A 363 -59.09 63.73 -19.30
CA GLN A 363 -59.57 62.33 -19.39
C GLN A 363 -58.37 61.34 -19.43
N GLU A 364 -58.33 60.62 -18.37
CA GLU A 364 -58.58 59.13 -18.23
C GLU A 364 -57.61 58.20 -18.93
N GLN A 365 -57.05 57.40 -18.03
CA GLN A 365 -56.29 56.13 -18.22
C GLN A 365 -57.11 55.08 -19.01
N PRO A 366 -56.38 54.16 -19.61
CA PRO A 366 -56.67 52.75 -19.30
C PRO A 366 -55.47 51.94 -18.85
N GLN A 367 -55.76 51.24 -17.80
CA GLN A 367 -55.03 50.10 -17.22
C GLN A 367 -54.72 49.07 -18.30
N VAL A 368 -53.45 48.62 -18.36
CA VAL A 368 -53.08 47.35 -19.01
C VAL A 368 -52.36 46.48 -18.01
N VAL A 369 -52.93 45.32 -17.85
CA VAL A 369 -52.67 44.18 -17.03
C VAL A 369 -51.23 43.67 -17.23
N ALA A 370 -50.53 43.44 -16.11
CA ALA A 370 -49.27 42.71 -16.06
C ALA A 370 -49.50 41.21 -16.33
N PRO A 371 -48.66 40.54 -17.10
CA PRO A 371 -48.56 39.08 -17.02
C PRO A 371 -47.58 38.68 -15.94
N THR A 372 -48.07 37.92 -15.01
CA THR A 372 -47.38 37.14 -14.01
C THR A 372 -46.38 36.23 -14.70
N VAL A 373 -45.10 36.40 -14.41
CA VAL A 373 -44.06 35.42 -14.73
C VAL A 373 -43.75 34.66 -13.45
N GLU A 374 -44.30 33.46 -13.38
CA GLU A 374 -43.83 32.41 -12.49
C GLU A 374 -42.39 32.06 -12.86
N THR A 375 -41.44 32.46 -12.08
CA THR A 375 -40.07 31.91 -12.11
C THR A 375 -39.84 30.98 -10.94
N LYS A 376 -39.95 29.75 -11.27
CA LYS A 376 -39.21 28.58 -10.77
C LYS A 376 -38.32 28.79 -9.56
N ASN A 377 -38.87 28.51 -8.41
CA ASN A 377 -38.17 28.06 -7.23
C ASN A 377 -38.15 26.50 -7.23
N VAL A 378 -37.40 25.90 -8.15
CA VAL A 378 -37.28 24.42 -8.24
C VAL A 378 -35.97 23.90 -7.71
N GLU A 379 -34.96 24.77 -7.48
CA GLU A 379 -33.61 24.33 -7.09
C GLU A 379 -33.37 24.33 -5.57
N ALA A 380 -34.02 25.18 -4.81
CA ALA A 380 -33.93 25.18 -3.34
C ALA A 380 -34.71 24.03 -2.68
N ALA A 381 -35.81 23.57 -3.29
CA ALA A 381 -36.61 22.44 -2.77
C ALA A 381 -35.93 21.07 -3.00
N LYS A 382 -34.95 20.97 -3.93
CA LYS A 382 -34.19 19.74 -4.18
C LYS A 382 -33.02 19.53 -3.20
N LEU A 383 -32.52 20.57 -2.56
CA LEU A 383 -31.47 20.47 -1.57
C LEU A 383 -31.99 20.13 -0.17
N GLU A 384 -33.19 20.58 0.19
CA GLU A 384 -33.82 20.25 1.48
C GLU A 384 -34.40 18.84 1.52
N THR A 385 -34.83 18.30 0.38
CA THR A 385 -35.41 16.93 0.31
C THR A 385 -34.31 15.84 0.35
N ALA A 386 -33.06 16.19 0.07
CA ALA A 386 -31.91 15.23 0.15
C ALA A 386 -31.46 14.96 1.59
N VAL A 387 -31.88 15.75 2.57
CA VAL A 387 -31.44 15.65 3.98
C VAL A 387 -32.35 14.74 4.83
N LYS A 388 -33.47 14.26 4.29
CA LYS A 388 -34.44 13.39 5.03
C LYS A 388 -34.72 12.05 4.35
N GLN A 389 -33.81 11.54 3.53
CA GLN A 389 -33.98 10.19 3.01
C GLN A 389 -33.45 9.21 4.07
N GLU A 390 -34.35 8.56 4.81
CA GLU A 390 -34.05 7.38 5.61
C GLU A 390 -33.31 6.39 4.72
N VAL A 391 -32.23 5.81 5.24
CA VAL A 391 -31.46 4.77 4.54
C VAL A 391 -32.35 3.57 4.30
N THR A 392 -32.98 3.50 3.13
CA THR A 392 -33.87 2.40 2.73
C THR A 392 -33.11 1.24 2.10
N SER A 393 -31.81 1.42 1.77
CA SER A 393 -31.00 0.36 1.14
C SER A 393 -30.57 -0.69 2.17
N THR A 394 -31.00 -1.93 1.96
CA THR A 394 -30.56 -3.08 2.77
C THR A 394 -29.04 -3.27 2.71
N ALA A 395 -28.41 -3.02 1.56
CA ALA A 395 -26.94 -3.15 1.40
C ALA A 395 -26.20 -2.09 2.20
N ALA A 396 -26.68 -0.83 2.18
CA ALA A 396 -26.12 0.26 2.96
C ALA A 396 -26.26 0.02 4.47
N ASN A 397 -27.44 -0.42 4.91
CA ASN A 397 -27.69 -0.76 6.33
C ASN A 397 -26.80 -1.91 6.81
N ASN A 398 -26.64 -2.95 6.01
CA ASN A 398 -25.77 -4.07 6.32
C ASN A 398 -24.30 -3.65 6.37
N PHE A 399 -23.87 -2.76 5.47
CA PHE A 399 -22.50 -2.22 5.49
C PHE A 399 -22.24 -1.44 6.79
N ILE A 400 -23.11 -0.50 7.15
CA ILE A 400 -23.00 0.29 8.38
C ILE A 400 -22.96 -0.64 9.60
N LYS A 401 -23.93 -1.54 9.71
CA LYS A 401 -24.04 -2.48 10.84
C LYS A 401 -22.81 -3.37 10.97
N THR A 402 -22.29 -3.86 9.86
CA THR A 402 -21.17 -4.81 9.87
C THR A 402 -19.85 -4.13 10.21
N TYR A 403 -19.59 -2.95 9.64
CA TYR A 403 -18.26 -2.36 9.64
C TYR A 403 -18.13 -1.06 10.44
N LEU A 404 -19.23 -0.34 10.65
CA LEU A 404 -19.18 1.02 11.17
C LEU A 404 -19.90 1.18 12.52
N THR A 405 -20.32 0.09 13.16
CA THR A 405 -20.96 0.11 14.47
C THR A 405 -20.21 -0.67 15.51
N SER A 406 -20.30 -0.22 16.77
CA SER A 406 -19.85 -0.95 17.95
C SER A 406 -20.72 -2.18 18.23
N ALA A 407 -20.31 -3.02 19.20
CA ALA A 407 -21.11 -4.15 19.65
C ALA A 407 -22.51 -3.74 20.18
N ASN A 408 -22.63 -2.51 20.71
CA ASN A 408 -23.89 -1.94 21.21
C ASN A 408 -24.72 -1.25 20.11
N GLY A 409 -24.36 -1.39 18.83
CA GLY A 409 -25.10 -0.84 17.69
C GLY A 409 -24.86 0.64 17.42
N ASN A 410 -24.00 1.34 18.16
CA ASN A 410 -23.70 2.75 17.94
C ASN A 410 -22.70 2.93 16.79
N ILE A 411 -22.99 3.84 15.85
CA ILE A 411 -22.10 4.18 14.75
C ILE A 411 -20.85 4.88 15.29
N PHE A 412 -19.68 4.54 14.73
CA PHE A 412 -18.41 5.14 15.13
C PHE A 412 -18.35 6.62 14.74
N THR A 413 -18.13 7.49 15.72
CA THR A 413 -17.98 8.94 15.54
C THR A 413 -16.57 9.32 15.08
N SER A 414 -15.58 8.48 15.38
CA SER A 414 -14.17 8.64 14.99
C SER A 414 -13.44 7.30 15.03
N ALA A 415 -12.30 7.21 14.36
CA ALA A 415 -11.42 6.05 14.49
C ALA A 415 -10.59 6.14 15.80
N ASN A 416 -10.40 5.00 16.47
CA ASN A 416 -9.60 4.85 17.68
C ASN A 416 -8.98 3.44 17.74
N ASN A 417 -8.22 3.13 18.82
CA ASN A 417 -7.54 1.85 19.00
C ASN A 417 -8.46 0.62 19.03
N LEU A 418 -9.75 0.79 19.27
CA LEU A 418 -10.72 -0.31 19.38
C LEU A 418 -11.47 -0.57 18.07
N ASN A 419 -11.55 0.42 17.17
CA ASN A 419 -12.41 0.32 15.98
C ASN A 419 -11.69 0.53 14.64
N TYR A 420 -10.43 1.05 14.61
CA TYR A 420 -9.75 1.40 13.36
C TYR A 420 -9.60 0.20 12.41
N GLN A 421 -9.30 -0.99 12.94
CA GLN A 421 -9.18 -2.20 12.12
C GLN A 421 -10.50 -2.59 11.47
N LYS A 422 -11.61 -2.44 12.20
CA LYS A 422 -12.95 -2.72 11.68
C LYS A 422 -13.33 -1.75 10.56
N ILE A 423 -13.00 -0.47 10.70
CA ILE A 423 -13.22 0.55 9.66
C ILE A 423 -12.36 0.26 8.42
N LEU A 424 -11.07 -0.12 8.60
CA LEU A 424 -10.17 -0.47 7.49
C LEU A 424 -10.66 -1.73 6.74
N SER A 425 -11.14 -2.74 7.46
CA SER A 425 -11.64 -3.99 6.87
C SER A 425 -12.92 -3.81 6.04
N ALA A 426 -13.58 -2.67 6.15
CA ALA A 426 -14.76 -2.33 5.35
C ALA A 426 -14.44 -2.00 3.89
N MET A 427 -13.18 -1.66 3.57
CA MET A 427 -12.80 -1.12 2.25
C MET A 427 -13.13 -2.05 1.07
N PRO A 428 -12.87 -3.37 1.11
CA PRO A 428 -13.26 -4.27 0.02
C PRO A 428 -14.76 -4.35 -0.21
N SER A 429 -15.55 -4.24 0.87
CA SER A 429 -17.02 -4.24 0.79
C SER A 429 -17.55 -2.89 0.31
N TRP A 430 -16.92 -1.78 0.69
CA TRP A 430 -17.24 -0.45 0.20
C TRP A 430 -17.11 -0.34 -1.32
N VAL A 431 -16.01 -0.86 -1.88
CA VAL A 431 -15.77 -0.81 -3.34
C VAL A 431 -16.89 -1.52 -4.11
N LYS A 432 -17.45 -2.60 -3.56
CA LYS A 432 -18.52 -3.41 -4.18
C LYS A 432 -19.92 -2.81 -4.06
N LEU A 433 -20.13 -1.80 -3.21
CA LEU A 433 -21.41 -1.12 -3.11
C LEU A 433 -21.71 -0.34 -4.40
N SER A 434 -22.98 -0.29 -4.78
CA SER A 434 -23.46 0.59 -5.85
C SER A 434 -23.26 2.06 -5.49
N ALA A 435 -23.33 2.95 -6.49
CA ALA A 435 -23.27 4.40 -6.24
C ALA A 435 -24.41 4.87 -5.33
N THR A 436 -25.60 4.30 -5.51
CA THR A 436 -26.79 4.59 -4.68
C THR A 436 -26.57 4.15 -3.23
N ASP A 437 -26.03 2.94 -3.01
CA ASP A 437 -25.76 2.44 -1.66
C ASP A 437 -24.65 3.23 -0.96
N LYS A 438 -23.61 3.63 -1.69
CA LYS A 438 -22.55 4.52 -1.17
C LYS A 438 -23.10 5.87 -0.71
N ASN A 439 -24.01 6.43 -1.49
CA ASN A 439 -24.69 7.69 -1.15
C ASN A 439 -25.57 7.51 0.09
N ALA A 440 -26.31 6.40 0.18
CA ALA A 440 -27.14 6.09 1.35
C ALA A 440 -26.31 5.91 2.62
N VAL A 441 -25.19 5.18 2.56
CA VAL A 441 -24.23 5.07 3.68
C VAL A 441 -23.71 6.44 4.11
N ASN A 442 -23.27 7.26 3.15
CA ASN A 442 -22.74 8.59 3.46
C ASN A 442 -23.81 9.53 4.03
N ALA A 443 -25.03 9.46 3.55
CA ALA A 443 -26.16 10.25 4.08
C ALA A 443 -26.43 9.89 5.54
N GLU A 444 -26.51 8.61 5.86
CA GLU A 444 -26.71 8.15 7.24
C GLU A 444 -25.55 8.53 8.17
N LEU A 445 -24.30 8.38 7.71
CA LEU A 445 -23.13 8.78 8.47
C LEU A 445 -23.08 10.30 8.71
N VAL A 446 -23.41 11.12 7.70
CA VAL A 446 -23.45 12.57 7.86
C VAL A 446 -24.56 12.95 8.85
N ASN A 447 -25.73 12.32 8.74
CA ASN A 447 -26.85 12.58 9.64
C ASN A 447 -26.56 12.21 11.11
N LYS A 448 -25.91 11.06 11.33
CA LYS A 448 -25.67 10.52 12.70
C LYS A 448 -24.36 11.02 13.35
N VAL A 449 -23.31 11.22 12.54
CA VAL A 449 -21.95 11.50 13.07
C VAL A 449 -21.26 12.68 12.37
N GLY A 450 -21.91 13.35 11.43
CA GLY A 450 -21.38 14.53 10.76
C GLY A 450 -20.23 14.25 9.77
N LYS A 451 -19.99 13.00 9.39
CA LYS A 451 -18.83 12.59 8.58
C LYS A 451 -19.25 11.59 7.52
N LYS A 452 -18.60 11.63 6.34
CA LYS A 452 -18.70 10.58 5.31
C LYS A 452 -17.74 9.42 5.65
N TYR A 453 -18.01 8.23 5.06
CA TYR A 453 -17.15 7.04 5.27
C TYR A 453 -15.67 7.30 4.96
N GLN A 454 -15.37 8.03 3.89
CA GLN A 454 -13.99 8.37 3.51
C GLN A 454 -13.25 9.12 4.62
N ARG A 455 -13.95 9.96 5.40
CA ARG A 455 -13.34 10.68 6.52
C ARG A 455 -13.00 9.74 7.68
N LEU A 456 -13.91 8.83 8.02
CA LEU A 456 -13.65 7.78 9.03
C LEU A 456 -12.52 6.85 8.59
N LEU A 457 -12.45 6.51 7.31
CA LEU A 457 -11.37 5.70 6.73
C LEU A 457 -10.01 6.40 6.84
N GLN A 458 -9.94 7.69 6.52
CA GLN A 458 -8.71 8.49 6.68
C GLN A 458 -8.25 8.57 8.14
N GLU A 459 -9.19 8.72 9.09
CA GLU A 459 -8.89 8.71 10.51
C GLU A 459 -8.35 7.35 10.95
N ALA A 460 -8.94 6.24 10.47
CA ALA A 460 -8.49 4.88 10.75
C ALA A 460 -7.09 4.60 10.17
N GLN A 461 -6.79 5.08 8.98
CA GLN A 461 -5.47 4.98 8.36
C GLN A 461 -4.41 5.75 9.15
N LYS A 462 -4.71 7.00 9.54
CA LYS A 462 -3.81 7.80 10.41
C LYS A 462 -3.57 7.11 11.75
N PHE A 463 -4.62 6.52 12.33
CA PHE A 463 -4.52 5.79 13.59
C PHE A 463 -3.64 4.55 13.44
N SER A 464 -3.80 3.77 12.36
CA SER A 464 -2.97 2.60 12.05
C SER A 464 -1.49 2.98 11.88
N MET A 465 -1.18 4.07 11.17
CA MET A 465 0.19 4.58 11.02
C MET A 465 0.80 5.05 12.35
N ASN A 466 -0.01 5.59 13.26
CA ASN A 466 0.46 6.04 14.57
C ASN A 466 0.53 4.90 15.59
N ALA A 467 -0.32 3.88 15.51
CA ALA A 467 -0.29 2.70 16.38
C ALA A 467 1.02 1.90 16.24
N GLY A 468 1.66 1.93 15.06
CA GLY A 468 3.01 1.39 14.85
C GLY A 468 4.14 2.18 15.51
N LYS A 469 3.86 3.41 16.00
CA LYS A 469 4.85 4.27 16.68
C LYS A 469 4.81 4.19 18.21
N TYR A 470 3.80 3.52 18.78
CA TYR A 470 3.64 3.33 20.21
C TYR A 470 3.77 1.85 20.59
N THR A 471 4.96 1.27 20.43
CA THR A 471 5.38 0.10 21.21
C THR A 471 6.22 0.61 22.37
N PRO A 472 5.92 0.23 23.63
CA PRO A 472 6.78 0.59 24.74
C PRO A 472 8.14 -0.06 24.54
N VAL A 473 9.17 0.76 24.73
CA VAL A 473 10.57 0.38 24.70
C VAL A 473 10.79 -0.80 25.65
N ASN A 474 11.06 -1.98 25.13
CA ASN A 474 11.90 -2.95 25.79
C ASN A 474 12.70 -3.76 24.77
N THR A 475 13.96 -3.41 24.74
CA THR A 475 15.16 -4.15 24.36
C THR A 475 15.13 -5.09 23.18
N SER A 476 15.98 -4.72 22.23
CA SER A 476 16.70 -5.53 21.24
C SER A 476 15.85 -6.29 20.22
N THR A 477 16.01 -5.76 19.10
CA THR A 477 15.99 -6.22 17.72
C THR A 477 14.99 -5.47 16.87
N ASN A 478 15.56 -4.63 16.15
CA ASN A 478 15.25 -3.95 14.91
C ASN A 478 14.16 -4.65 14.08
N THR A 479 13.22 -3.82 13.60
CA THR A 479 12.80 -3.71 12.21
C THR A 479 11.56 -4.43 11.71
N ASN A 480 10.76 -3.61 11.04
CA ASN A 480 9.92 -3.97 9.88
C ASN A 480 8.70 -4.87 10.09
N VAL A 481 8.07 -4.81 11.25
CA VAL A 481 6.78 -5.48 11.52
C VAL A 481 5.61 -4.85 10.72
N THR A 482 5.75 -3.59 10.28
CA THR A 482 4.67 -2.86 9.60
C THR A 482 4.43 -3.30 8.15
N ILE A 483 5.45 -3.79 7.44
CA ILE A 483 5.32 -4.30 6.06
C ILE A 483 4.77 -5.72 6.06
N TYR A 484 5.17 -6.53 7.05
CA TYR A 484 4.73 -7.93 7.15
C TYR A 484 3.28 -8.09 7.61
N SER A 485 2.73 -7.17 8.40
CA SER A 485 1.30 -7.21 8.75
C SER A 485 0.39 -6.98 7.53
N TRP A 486 0.85 -6.22 6.53
CA TRP A 486 0.14 -6.05 5.25
C TRP A 486 0.23 -7.28 4.35
N LEU A 487 1.42 -7.88 4.26
CA LEU A 487 1.64 -9.12 3.47
C LEU A 487 0.96 -10.34 4.12
N CYS A 488 0.97 -10.47 5.44
CA CYS A 488 0.23 -11.53 6.14
C CYS A 488 -1.29 -11.39 6.01
N MET A 489 -1.86 -10.18 6.00
CA MET A 489 -3.30 -10.01 5.79
C MET A 489 -3.72 -10.28 4.34
N MET A 490 -2.86 -10.00 3.37
CA MET A 490 -3.11 -10.34 1.96
C MET A 490 -2.98 -11.85 1.71
N SER A 491 -2.03 -12.53 2.37
CA SER A 491 -1.84 -13.98 2.23
C SER A 491 -2.93 -14.79 2.94
N LEU A 492 -3.43 -14.34 4.09
CA LEU A 492 -4.57 -14.96 4.78
C LEU A 492 -5.89 -14.78 4.00
N GLY A 493 -6.07 -13.64 3.33
CA GLY A 493 -7.20 -13.40 2.44
C GLY A 493 -7.17 -14.29 1.20
N ALA A 494 -5.99 -14.49 0.59
CA ALA A 494 -5.80 -15.37 -0.56
C ALA A 494 -5.98 -16.86 -0.18
N LEU A 495 -5.50 -17.26 1.00
CA LEU A 495 -5.66 -18.62 1.51
C LEU A 495 -7.13 -18.94 1.83
N ALA A 496 -7.87 -18.01 2.43
CA ALA A 496 -9.30 -18.16 2.68
C ALA A 496 -10.11 -18.25 1.38
N PHE A 497 -9.69 -17.53 0.32
CA PHE A 497 -10.32 -17.57 -1.00
C PHE A 497 -10.02 -18.87 -1.74
N ALA A 498 -8.80 -19.39 -1.62
CA ALA A 498 -8.39 -20.68 -2.19
C ALA A 498 -9.09 -21.85 -1.52
N LEU A 499 -9.20 -21.85 -0.19
CA LEU A 499 -9.91 -22.87 0.58
C LEU A 499 -11.43 -22.88 0.31
N LYS A 500 -12.02 -21.70 0.02
CA LYS A 500 -13.43 -21.60 -0.35
C LYS A 500 -13.71 -22.11 -1.77
N ARG A 501 -12.70 -22.06 -2.66
CA ARG A 501 -12.79 -22.59 -4.03
C ARG A 501 -12.65 -24.11 -4.08
N LEU A 502 -11.82 -24.68 -3.19
CA LEU A 502 -11.65 -26.13 -3.07
C LEU A 502 -12.88 -26.82 -2.45
N ARG A 503 -13.64 -26.15 -1.55
CA ARG A 503 -14.89 -26.67 -0.96
C ARG A 503 -16.11 -26.61 -1.89
N LYS A 504 -16.00 -26.08 -3.11
CA LYS A 504 -17.08 -26.05 -4.10
C LYS A 504 -16.90 -27.07 -5.25
N GLN A 505 -15.87 -27.92 -5.15
CA GLN A 505 -15.59 -28.96 -6.15
C GLN A 505 -15.80 -30.43 -5.60
N ASP A 506 -16.33 -30.52 -4.37
CA ASP A 506 -16.86 -31.80 -3.81
C ASP A 506 -18.38 -31.76 -3.74
#